data_3de51e60f45ac1e788b03d88a786863e
#
_entry.id   3de51e60f45ac1e788b03d88a786863e
#
_cell.length_a   1.000
_cell.length_b   1.000
_cell.length_c   1.000
_cell.angle_alpha   90.00
_cell.angle_beta   90.00
_cell.angle_gamma   90.00
#
_symmetry.space_group_name_H-M   'P 1'
#
loop_
_entity.id
_entity.type
_entity.pdbx_description
1 polymer ?
#
loop_
_entity_poly.entity_id
_entity_poly.type
_entity_poly.pdbx_seq_one_letter_code
_entity_poly.pdbx_strand_id
1 'polypeptide(L)'
;MRDGRIAWLGVDAEAPSADRVVDLAGALVTPAFVDAHVHATDTGLALSGLDLSGVRSAGQLLDAVSVFAAGLPGDAVVLGHGWDESGWGDVVLPDAAAVGRAAGGRRVYLSQASIHSALVSEALLAACPEVVSAAGFDASGWLRRDAHHVVRAAAFGSVTRAQRVAAQRRALEHAASLGIAAVHECGGPEISDEEDFTGLLGISGRGVPEVYGYWGELLGAERARELGAVGAGGDLFADGALGSRTAHVSAAYLDGEPGACGHGYVSAEQVRDHVLDCVAHGVQGGFHAIGDAAIGTVLAGFAGAAERVGVERLRAGRHRVEHAELMSRRLIAGFVEFGIVASMQPAFDRLWGGAGRMYEARLGLSRSLESNPMGAMHSVGVALAFGSDSPVTPLDPWGSVRAAAAHHNPVQRMSVRAAFAAHTRGGWRAVHLDNEGVLALGAPATFAVWDSPAGVERGLPVLQAEDPELRGAGDPTPLPVCRATVLRGDVIYEEGVS
;
A
#
# COMPACT_ATOMS: atom_id res chain seq x y z
N MET A 1 5.87 -26.35 17.12
CA MET A 1 4.86 -25.39 17.57
C MET A 1 3.89 -26.08 18.53
N ARG A 2 3.30 -25.35 19.46
CA ARG A 2 2.25 -25.85 20.37
C ARG A 2 1.29 -24.69 20.66
N ASP A 3 0.00 -24.90 20.49
CA ASP A 3 -1.04 -23.92 20.76
C ASP A 3 -0.79 -22.54 20.09
N GLY A 4 -0.42 -22.58 18.81
CA GLY A 4 -0.14 -21.37 18.02
C GLY A 4 1.16 -20.63 18.38
N ARG A 5 2.03 -21.23 19.21
CA ARG A 5 3.30 -20.61 19.66
C ARG A 5 4.51 -21.47 19.32
N ILE A 6 5.65 -20.81 19.21
CA ILE A 6 6.95 -21.49 19.01
C ILE A 6 7.37 -22.12 20.34
N ALA A 7 7.28 -23.44 20.41
CA ALA A 7 7.60 -24.20 21.60
C ALA A 7 9.09 -24.58 21.68
N TRP A 8 9.78 -24.67 20.52
CA TRP A 8 11.20 -25.03 20.45
C TRP A 8 11.83 -24.48 19.16
N LEU A 9 13.10 -24.12 19.25
CA LEU A 9 13.98 -23.75 18.14
C LEU A 9 15.37 -24.30 18.42
N GLY A 10 15.98 -25.01 17.46
CA GLY A 10 17.31 -25.55 17.60
C GLY A 10 17.72 -26.43 16.42
N VAL A 11 18.79 -27.18 16.59
CA VAL A 11 19.30 -28.11 15.56
C VAL A 11 18.45 -29.38 15.53
N ASP A 12 18.17 -29.90 14.33
CA ASP A 12 17.25 -31.01 14.10
C ASP A 12 17.55 -32.26 14.97
N ALA A 13 18.81 -32.57 15.19
CA ALA A 13 19.22 -33.71 16.02
C ALA A 13 18.80 -33.60 17.51
N GLU A 14 18.44 -32.39 17.97
CA GLU A 14 18.02 -32.12 19.35
C GLU A 14 16.51 -31.86 19.44
N ALA A 15 15.79 -32.01 18.33
CA ALA A 15 14.37 -31.73 18.25
C ALA A 15 13.56 -32.64 19.18
N PRO A 16 12.64 -32.11 20.00
CA PRO A 16 11.73 -32.94 20.78
C PRO A 16 10.76 -33.68 19.87
N SER A 17 10.22 -34.80 20.38
CA SER A 17 9.17 -35.53 19.65
C SER A 17 7.95 -34.64 19.39
N ALA A 18 7.33 -34.78 18.23
CA ALA A 18 6.14 -34.05 17.82
C ALA A 18 5.11 -34.99 17.19
N ASP A 19 3.84 -34.64 17.30
CA ASP A 19 2.73 -35.41 16.71
C ASP A 19 2.74 -35.31 15.17
N ARG A 20 3.22 -34.18 14.65
CA ARG A 20 3.36 -33.91 13.21
C ARG A 20 4.73 -33.32 12.92
N VAL A 21 5.40 -33.86 11.92
CA VAL A 21 6.67 -33.33 11.41
C VAL A 21 6.49 -33.02 9.94
N VAL A 22 6.94 -31.83 9.52
CA VAL A 22 6.96 -31.40 8.11
C VAL A 22 8.41 -31.15 7.74
N ASP A 23 8.93 -31.93 6.78
CA ASP A 23 10.26 -31.68 6.22
C ASP A 23 10.16 -30.58 5.16
N LEU A 24 10.82 -29.48 5.40
CA LEU A 24 10.87 -28.34 4.50
C LEU A 24 12.00 -28.43 3.46
N ALA A 25 12.75 -29.54 3.45
CA ALA A 25 13.83 -29.82 2.49
C ALA A 25 14.87 -28.69 2.38
N GLY A 26 15.20 -28.04 3.51
CA GLY A 26 16.18 -26.96 3.56
C GLY A 26 15.64 -25.57 3.17
N ALA A 27 14.34 -25.42 2.98
CA ALA A 27 13.73 -24.11 2.74
C ALA A 27 13.98 -23.14 3.90
N LEU A 28 14.08 -21.85 3.58
CA LEU A 28 14.28 -20.80 4.56
C LEU A 28 12.97 -20.50 5.32
N VAL A 29 13.05 -20.40 6.64
CA VAL A 29 11.93 -19.94 7.47
C VAL A 29 12.28 -18.59 8.08
N THR A 30 11.39 -17.61 7.92
CA THR A 30 11.53 -16.27 8.49
C THR A 30 10.24 -15.86 9.22
N PRO A 31 10.27 -14.85 10.11
CA PRO A 31 9.03 -14.15 10.46
C PRO A 31 8.25 -13.78 9.20
N ALA A 32 6.92 -13.90 9.22
CA ALA A 32 6.09 -13.46 8.12
C ALA A 32 6.05 -11.92 8.05
N PHE A 33 5.81 -11.41 6.85
CA PHE A 33 5.70 -9.97 6.59
C PHE A 33 4.42 -9.36 7.18
N VAL A 34 4.47 -8.07 7.41
CA VAL A 34 3.32 -7.20 7.65
C VAL A 34 3.37 -6.09 6.60
N ASP A 35 2.29 -5.89 5.86
CA ASP A 35 2.18 -4.71 5.01
C ASP A 35 1.52 -3.59 5.81
N ALA A 36 2.29 -2.55 6.11
CA ALA A 36 1.86 -1.52 7.06
C ALA A 36 0.97 -0.43 6.44
N HIS A 37 0.65 -0.51 5.15
CA HIS A 37 -0.23 0.42 4.46
C HIS A 37 -0.78 -0.19 3.17
N VAL A 38 -2.07 -0.51 3.16
CA VAL A 38 -2.74 -1.04 1.98
C VAL A 38 -4.17 -0.51 1.87
N HIS A 39 -4.73 -0.57 0.64
CA HIS A 39 -6.15 -0.42 0.32
C HIS A 39 -6.63 -1.76 -0.24
N ALA A 40 -7.08 -2.64 0.64
CA ALA A 40 -7.30 -4.05 0.30
C ALA A 40 -8.41 -4.25 -0.74
N THR A 41 -9.51 -3.49 -0.64
CA THR A 41 -10.59 -3.56 -1.63
C THR A 41 -10.10 -3.13 -3.00
N ASP A 42 -9.42 -1.99 -3.11
CA ASP A 42 -8.90 -1.49 -4.39
C ASP A 42 -7.81 -2.40 -4.96
N THR A 43 -6.95 -2.95 -4.09
CA THR A 43 -5.96 -3.98 -4.46
C THR A 43 -6.65 -5.20 -5.08
N GLY A 44 -7.68 -5.72 -4.44
CA GLY A 44 -8.41 -6.87 -4.95
C GLY A 44 -9.16 -6.59 -6.25
N LEU A 45 -9.73 -5.40 -6.39
CA LEU A 45 -10.35 -4.95 -7.64
C LEU A 45 -9.32 -4.85 -8.77
N ALA A 46 -8.11 -4.33 -8.48
CA ALA A 46 -7.03 -4.29 -9.46
C ALA A 46 -6.56 -5.69 -9.85
N LEU A 47 -6.37 -6.59 -8.87
CA LEU A 47 -5.96 -8.00 -9.11
C LEU A 47 -7.03 -8.82 -9.84
N SER A 48 -8.30 -8.45 -9.71
CA SER A 48 -9.43 -9.13 -10.34
C SER A 48 -9.90 -8.43 -11.60
N GLY A 49 -9.37 -7.26 -11.92
CA GLY A 49 -9.70 -6.47 -13.10
C GLY A 49 -9.21 -7.13 -14.38
N LEU A 50 -9.82 -6.73 -15.49
CA LEU A 50 -9.42 -7.16 -16.84
C LEU A 50 -8.08 -6.52 -17.23
N ASP A 51 -7.02 -7.32 -17.29
CA ASP A 51 -5.73 -6.86 -17.82
C ASP A 51 -5.79 -6.78 -19.36
N LEU A 52 -5.62 -5.57 -19.89
CA LEU A 52 -5.62 -5.27 -21.31
C LEU A 52 -4.22 -4.89 -21.82
N SER A 53 -3.18 -5.05 -21.05
CA SER A 53 -1.80 -4.70 -21.43
C SER A 53 -1.29 -5.50 -22.63
N GLY A 54 -1.85 -6.70 -22.84
CA GLY A 54 -1.56 -7.58 -23.94
C GLY A 54 -2.30 -7.30 -25.25
N VAL A 55 -3.36 -6.45 -25.27
CA VAL A 55 -4.17 -6.22 -26.48
C VAL A 55 -3.45 -5.33 -27.50
N ARG A 56 -3.67 -5.61 -28.78
CA ARG A 56 -3.00 -4.91 -29.89
C ARG A 56 -3.97 -4.37 -30.95
N SER A 57 -5.28 -4.42 -30.68
CA SER A 57 -6.32 -3.86 -31.56
C SER A 57 -7.64 -3.65 -30.81
N ALA A 58 -8.52 -2.82 -31.34
CA ALA A 58 -9.89 -2.63 -30.85
C ALA A 58 -10.69 -3.95 -30.83
N GLY A 59 -10.51 -4.81 -31.82
CA GLY A 59 -11.16 -6.12 -31.84
C GLY A 59 -10.73 -7.01 -30.68
N GLN A 60 -9.42 -7.13 -30.44
CA GLN A 60 -8.91 -7.90 -29.30
C GLN A 60 -9.39 -7.33 -27.95
N LEU A 61 -9.47 -6.00 -27.82
CA LEU A 61 -10.01 -5.36 -26.63
C LEU A 61 -11.47 -5.77 -26.38
N LEU A 62 -12.33 -5.68 -27.42
CA LEU A 62 -13.74 -6.04 -27.31
C LEU A 62 -13.94 -7.52 -27.03
N ASP A 63 -13.14 -8.40 -27.65
CA ASP A 63 -13.15 -9.85 -27.38
C ASP A 63 -12.78 -10.15 -25.92
N ALA A 64 -11.72 -9.50 -25.42
CA ALA A 64 -11.29 -9.63 -24.01
C ALA A 64 -12.39 -9.17 -23.03
N VAL A 65 -13.02 -8.03 -23.31
CA VAL A 65 -14.17 -7.51 -22.54
C VAL A 65 -15.32 -8.52 -22.54
N SER A 66 -15.64 -9.10 -23.70
CA SER A 66 -16.75 -10.05 -23.82
C SER A 66 -16.50 -11.33 -23.03
N VAL A 67 -15.31 -11.91 -23.13
CA VAL A 67 -14.92 -13.10 -22.37
C VAL A 67 -14.96 -12.84 -20.87
N PHE A 68 -14.36 -11.72 -20.45
CA PHE A 68 -14.30 -11.34 -19.02
C PHE A 68 -15.69 -11.09 -18.44
N ALA A 69 -16.53 -10.32 -19.15
CA ALA A 69 -17.88 -10.00 -18.73
C ALA A 69 -18.79 -11.24 -18.61
N ALA A 70 -18.59 -12.25 -19.45
CA ALA A 70 -19.36 -13.50 -19.40
C ALA A 70 -19.11 -14.28 -18.09
N GLY A 71 -17.95 -14.12 -17.46
CA GLY A 71 -17.59 -14.74 -16.18
C GLY A 71 -18.11 -13.99 -14.94
N LEU A 72 -18.64 -12.77 -15.11
CA LEU A 72 -19.08 -11.94 -14.00
C LEU A 72 -20.60 -12.08 -13.71
N PRO A 73 -21.04 -11.88 -12.45
CA PRO A 73 -22.46 -11.72 -12.12
C PRO A 73 -23.13 -10.63 -12.98
N GLY A 74 -24.45 -10.75 -13.21
CA GLY A 74 -25.16 -9.90 -14.19
C GLY A 74 -25.18 -8.40 -13.90
N ASP A 75 -25.07 -8.01 -12.64
CA ASP A 75 -25.05 -6.62 -12.13
C ASP A 75 -23.64 -6.08 -11.90
N ALA A 76 -22.61 -6.91 -12.09
CA ALA A 76 -21.22 -6.53 -11.85
C ALA A 76 -20.72 -5.49 -12.85
N VAL A 77 -19.95 -4.54 -12.34
CA VAL A 77 -19.19 -3.57 -13.16
C VAL A 77 -17.98 -4.26 -13.74
N VAL A 78 -17.68 -4.03 -15.01
CA VAL A 78 -16.46 -4.45 -15.66
C VAL A 78 -15.40 -3.36 -15.45
N LEU A 79 -14.38 -3.67 -14.64
CA LEU A 79 -13.20 -2.84 -14.47
C LEU A 79 -12.04 -3.47 -15.23
N GLY A 80 -11.35 -2.68 -16.05
CA GLY A 80 -10.17 -3.11 -16.79
C GLY A 80 -9.10 -2.02 -16.83
N HIS A 81 -7.86 -2.42 -17.15
CA HIS A 81 -6.72 -1.51 -17.16
C HIS A 81 -5.64 -1.93 -18.17
N GLY A 82 -4.74 -1.01 -18.49
CA GLY A 82 -3.49 -1.33 -19.15
C GLY A 82 -3.52 -1.31 -20.69
N TRP A 83 -4.66 -0.99 -21.34
CA TRP A 83 -4.66 -0.85 -22.80
C TRP A 83 -3.86 0.38 -23.23
N ASP A 84 -3.18 0.24 -24.37
CA ASP A 84 -2.35 1.29 -24.97
C ASP A 84 -2.45 1.20 -26.50
N GLU A 85 -3.11 2.19 -27.07
CA GLU A 85 -3.35 2.27 -28.52
C GLU A 85 -2.09 2.63 -29.32
N SER A 86 -1.06 3.14 -28.68
CA SER A 86 0.16 3.60 -29.37
C SER A 86 0.89 2.50 -30.15
N GLY A 87 0.69 1.25 -29.75
CA GLY A 87 1.24 0.06 -30.40
C GLY A 87 0.29 -0.63 -31.38
N TRP A 88 -0.90 -0.08 -31.66
CA TRP A 88 -1.88 -0.70 -32.55
C TRP A 88 -1.63 -0.32 -34.04
N GLY A 89 -1.86 -1.26 -34.95
CA GLY A 89 -1.66 -1.02 -36.38
C GLY A 89 -2.64 -0.02 -36.97
N ASP A 90 -3.92 -0.09 -36.58
CA ASP A 90 -4.97 0.88 -36.87
C ASP A 90 -5.53 1.46 -35.57
N VAL A 91 -5.38 2.76 -35.39
CA VAL A 91 -5.82 3.45 -34.19
C VAL A 91 -7.29 3.89 -34.31
N VAL A 92 -8.19 2.93 -34.44
CA VAL A 92 -9.64 3.18 -34.32
C VAL A 92 -10.11 2.58 -33.00
N LEU A 93 -10.33 3.43 -32.00
CA LEU A 93 -10.83 2.99 -30.68
C LEU A 93 -12.30 2.57 -30.80
N PRO A 94 -12.76 1.56 -30.03
CA PRO A 94 -14.17 1.22 -29.97
C PRO A 94 -14.95 2.33 -29.27
N ASP A 95 -16.16 2.59 -29.75
CA ASP A 95 -17.07 3.54 -29.12
C ASP A 95 -17.77 2.94 -27.87
N ALA A 96 -18.43 3.80 -27.09
CA ALA A 96 -19.15 3.41 -25.88
C ALA A 96 -20.22 2.34 -26.13
N ALA A 97 -20.86 2.38 -27.28
CA ALA A 97 -21.87 1.40 -27.69
C ALA A 97 -21.23 0.03 -27.97
N ALA A 98 -20.09 0.00 -28.66
CA ALA A 98 -19.35 -1.24 -28.94
C ALA A 98 -18.84 -1.88 -27.64
N VAL A 99 -18.26 -1.08 -26.73
CA VAL A 99 -17.83 -1.53 -25.41
C VAL A 99 -19.03 -2.08 -24.61
N GLY A 100 -20.15 -1.35 -24.63
CA GLY A 100 -21.38 -1.80 -23.96
C GLY A 100 -21.92 -3.11 -24.52
N ARG A 101 -21.95 -3.27 -25.83
CA ARG A 101 -22.39 -4.54 -26.49
C ARG A 101 -21.47 -5.70 -26.11
N ALA A 102 -20.17 -5.51 -26.15
CA ALA A 102 -19.19 -6.53 -25.77
C ALA A 102 -19.40 -7.00 -24.32
N ALA A 103 -19.73 -6.09 -23.42
CA ALA A 103 -19.98 -6.39 -22.02
C ALA A 103 -21.42 -6.84 -21.70
N GLY A 104 -22.27 -7.07 -22.71
CA GLY A 104 -23.67 -7.49 -22.48
C GLY A 104 -24.52 -6.41 -21.79
N GLY A 105 -24.25 -5.13 -22.06
CA GLY A 105 -25.00 -3.98 -21.53
C GLY A 105 -24.55 -3.50 -20.15
N ARG A 106 -23.48 -4.07 -19.59
CA ARG A 106 -22.94 -3.69 -18.26
C ARG A 106 -22.28 -2.31 -18.27
N ARG A 107 -22.12 -1.75 -17.08
CA ARG A 107 -21.20 -0.62 -16.85
C ARG A 107 -19.78 -1.10 -17.04
N VAL A 108 -19.01 -0.40 -17.86
CA VAL A 108 -17.62 -0.74 -18.18
C VAL A 108 -16.74 0.49 -18.01
N TYR A 109 -15.62 0.31 -17.33
CA TYR A 109 -14.55 1.29 -17.21
C TYR A 109 -13.22 0.61 -17.51
N LEU A 110 -12.55 1.03 -18.57
CA LEU A 110 -11.27 0.49 -19.02
C LEU A 110 -10.22 1.61 -18.98
N SER A 111 -9.40 1.60 -17.92
CA SER A 111 -8.32 2.57 -17.75
C SER A 111 -7.22 2.34 -18.79
N GLN A 112 -6.78 3.41 -19.44
CA GLN A 112 -5.58 3.36 -20.28
C GLN A 112 -4.32 3.15 -19.43
N ALA A 113 -3.25 2.66 -20.02
CA ALA A 113 -1.97 2.42 -19.34
C ALA A 113 -1.41 3.66 -18.64
N SER A 114 -1.70 4.87 -19.15
CA SER A 114 -1.32 6.14 -18.51
C SER A 114 -2.12 6.49 -17.26
N ILE A 115 -3.24 5.80 -17.00
CA ILE A 115 -4.23 6.08 -15.93
C ILE A 115 -4.91 7.47 -15.99
N HIS A 116 -4.69 8.25 -17.07
CA HIS A 116 -5.24 9.59 -17.25
C HIS A 116 -6.43 9.66 -18.24
N SER A 117 -6.86 8.51 -18.75
CA SER A 117 -8.02 8.38 -19.60
C SER A 117 -8.65 7.00 -19.50
N ALA A 118 -9.89 6.86 -19.93
CA ALA A 118 -10.57 5.58 -19.98
C ALA A 118 -11.52 5.47 -21.16
N LEU A 119 -11.73 4.24 -21.66
CA LEU A 119 -12.86 3.86 -22.48
C LEU A 119 -13.99 3.36 -21.59
N VAL A 120 -15.22 3.80 -21.88
CA VAL A 120 -16.38 3.47 -21.04
C VAL A 120 -17.57 3.02 -21.89
N SER A 121 -18.52 2.31 -21.27
CA SER A 121 -19.78 1.94 -21.91
C SER A 121 -20.85 3.03 -21.81
N GLU A 122 -21.86 2.98 -22.70
CA GLU A 122 -23.05 3.83 -22.60
C GLU A 122 -23.78 3.70 -21.26
N ALA A 123 -23.82 2.49 -20.68
CA ALA A 123 -24.43 2.24 -19.39
C ALA A 123 -23.73 2.97 -18.23
N LEU A 124 -22.39 3.16 -18.32
CA LEU A 124 -21.67 3.95 -17.35
C LEU A 124 -21.89 5.44 -17.55
N LEU A 125 -21.90 5.93 -18.80
CA LEU A 125 -22.23 7.34 -19.13
C LEU A 125 -23.63 7.71 -18.64
N ALA A 126 -24.59 6.82 -18.81
CA ALA A 126 -25.96 7.04 -18.32
C ALA A 126 -26.07 7.08 -16.78
N ALA A 127 -25.12 6.46 -16.06
CA ALA A 127 -25.08 6.49 -14.60
C ALA A 127 -24.49 7.80 -14.01
N CYS A 128 -23.81 8.62 -14.84
CA CYS A 128 -23.21 9.90 -14.44
C CYS A 128 -23.48 10.98 -15.50
N PRO A 129 -24.74 11.42 -15.68
CA PRO A 129 -25.11 12.36 -16.75
C PRO A 129 -24.39 13.71 -16.70
N GLU A 130 -23.90 14.11 -15.54
CA GLU A 130 -23.10 15.33 -15.33
C GLU A 130 -21.77 15.31 -16.12
N VAL A 131 -21.28 14.15 -16.50
CA VAL A 131 -20.02 14.00 -17.25
C VAL A 131 -20.03 14.76 -18.57
N VAL A 132 -21.20 14.92 -19.20
CA VAL A 132 -21.34 15.61 -20.49
C VAL A 132 -20.84 17.06 -20.45
N SER A 133 -20.91 17.72 -19.28
CA SER A 133 -20.43 19.08 -19.07
C SER A 133 -18.98 19.17 -18.60
N ALA A 134 -18.36 18.03 -18.28
CA ALA A 134 -17.00 18.00 -17.74
C ALA A 134 -15.93 18.18 -18.84
N ALA A 135 -14.85 18.87 -18.52
CA ALA A 135 -13.74 19.05 -19.46
C ALA A 135 -13.13 17.70 -19.85
N GLY A 136 -12.95 17.45 -21.15
CA GLY A 136 -12.43 16.19 -21.66
C GLY A 136 -13.48 15.12 -21.95
N PHE A 137 -14.78 15.49 -21.90
CA PHE A 137 -15.86 14.63 -22.39
C PHE A 137 -15.76 14.40 -23.89
N ASP A 138 -15.97 13.16 -24.30
CA ASP A 138 -16.07 12.74 -25.70
C ASP A 138 -17.22 11.74 -25.83
N ALA A 139 -18.15 12.01 -26.72
CA ALA A 139 -19.34 11.16 -26.94
C ALA A 139 -18.98 9.75 -27.47
N SER A 140 -17.77 9.53 -28.00
CA SER A 140 -17.27 8.20 -28.33
C SER A 140 -17.06 7.31 -27.10
N GLY A 141 -17.00 7.89 -25.89
CA GLY A 141 -16.72 7.15 -24.66
C GLY A 141 -15.23 7.09 -24.31
N TRP A 142 -14.34 7.79 -25.05
CA TRP A 142 -12.97 7.96 -24.61
C TRP A 142 -12.81 9.24 -23.80
N LEU A 143 -12.81 9.13 -22.48
CA LEU A 143 -12.87 10.24 -21.54
C LEU A 143 -11.50 10.56 -20.96
N ARG A 144 -11.24 11.87 -20.78
CA ARG A 144 -9.98 12.43 -20.29
C ARG A 144 -10.27 13.54 -19.29
N ARG A 145 -9.22 14.01 -18.57
CA ARG A 145 -9.30 15.16 -17.65
C ARG A 145 -10.44 15.02 -16.64
N ASP A 146 -11.23 16.06 -16.40
CA ASP A 146 -12.31 16.06 -15.42
C ASP A 146 -13.39 15.01 -15.73
N ALA A 147 -13.72 14.80 -17.00
CA ALA A 147 -14.65 13.76 -17.41
C ALA A 147 -14.17 12.36 -17.05
N HIS A 148 -12.85 12.09 -17.13
CA HIS A 148 -12.27 10.84 -16.66
C HIS A 148 -12.45 10.66 -15.15
N HIS A 149 -12.25 11.71 -14.33
CA HIS A 149 -12.46 11.63 -12.90
C HIS A 149 -13.92 11.33 -12.54
N VAL A 150 -14.87 11.99 -13.21
CA VAL A 150 -16.31 11.74 -12.99
C VAL A 150 -16.67 10.29 -13.29
N VAL A 151 -16.27 9.74 -14.44
CA VAL A 151 -16.63 8.34 -14.78
C VAL A 151 -15.89 7.33 -13.92
N ARG A 152 -14.65 7.63 -13.49
CA ARG A 152 -13.92 6.78 -12.56
C ARG A 152 -14.68 6.68 -11.23
N ALA A 153 -15.08 7.80 -10.65
CA ALA A 153 -15.88 7.80 -9.42
C ALA A 153 -17.20 7.04 -9.59
N ALA A 154 -17.92 7.24 -10.70
CA ALA A 154 -19.15 6.51 -11.00
C ALA A 154 -18.93 5.01 -11.18
N ALA A 155 -17.82 4.58 -11.81
CA ALA A 155 -17.49 3.18 -12.00
C ALA A 155 -17.22 2.49 -10.64
N PHE A 156 -16.35 3.08 -9.82
CA PHE A 156 -16.02 2.53 -8.50
C PHE A 156 -17.21 2.57 -7.52
N GLY A 157 -18.01 3.64 -7.54
CA GLY A 157 -19.28 3.72 -6.80
C GLY A 157 -20.36 2.72 -7.28
N SER A 158 -20.19 2.14 -8.46
CA SER A 158 -21.09 1.10 -9.01
C SER A 158 -20.63 -0.33 -8.68
N VAL A 159 -19.46 -0.51 -8.06
CA VAL A 159 -18.97 -1.83 -7.63
C VAL A 159 -19.93 -2.41 -6.60
N THR A 160 -20.47 -3.60 -6.88
CA THR A 160 -21.41 -4.23 -5.97
C THR A 160 -20.74 -4.72 -4.70
N ARG A 161 -21.53 -4.87 -3.62
CA ARG A 161 -21.03 -5.45 -2.36
C ARG A 161 -20.37 -6.82 -2.59
N ALA A 162 -20.96 -7.67 -3.44
CA ALA A 162 -20.40 -8.99 -3.74
C ALA A 162 -19.02 -8.88 -4.42
N GLN A 163 -18.84 -7.92 -5.33
CA GLN A 163 -17.53 -7.66 -5.93
C GLN A 163 -16.52 -7.17 -4.90
N ARG A 164 -16.91 -6.27 -3.97
CA ARG A 164 -16.03 -5.78 -2.90
C ARG A 164 -15.59 -6.93 -1.99
N VAL A 165 -16.51 -7.75 -1.50
CA VAL A 165 -16.18 -8.92 -0.66
C VAL A 165 -15.25 -9.90 -1.37
N ALA A 166 -15.49 -10.17 -2.66
CA ALA A 166 -14.60 -11.02 -3.46
C ALA A 166 -13.21 -10.39 -3.64
N ALA A 167 -13.15 -9.07 -3.90
CA ALA A 167 -11.92 -8.31 -4.03
C ALA A 167 -11.10 -8.33 -2.73
N GLN A 168 -11.73 -8.04 -1.59
CA GLN A 168 -11.09 -8.10 -0.27
C GLN A 168 -10.44 -9.45 -0.01
N ARG A 169 -11.20 -10.53 -0.23
CA ARG A 169 -10.66 -11.88 -0.07
C ARG A 169 -9.50 -12.13 -1.03
N ARG A 170 -9.64 -11.75 -2.29
CA ARG A 170 -8.59 -11.91 -3.31
C ARG A 170 -7.30 -11.17 -2.94
N ALA A 171 -7.41 -9.94 -2.41
CA ALA A 171 -6.26 -9.16 -1.95
C ALA A 171 -5.54 -9.85 -0.79
N LEU A 172 -6.30 -10.32 0.22
CA LEU A 172 -5.72 -10.99 1.38
C LEU A 172 -5.13 -12.36 1.02
N GLU A 173 -5.75 -13.15 0.14
CA GLU A 173 -5.20 -14.42 -0.36
C GLU A 173 -3.90 -14.17 -1.15
N HIS A 174 -3.86 -13.13 -1.98
CA HIS A 174 -2.65 -12.73 -2.67
C HIS A 174 -1.56 -12.27 -1.68
N ALA A 175 -1.89 -11.47 -0.68
CA ALA A 175 -0.95 -11.10 0.38
C ALA A 175 -0.39 -12.33 1.08
N ALA A 176 -1.23 -13.30 1.45
CA ALA A 176 -0.79 -14.57 2.04
C ALA A 176 0.18 -15.33 1.13
N SER A 177 -0.07 -15.38 -0.19
CA SER A 177 0.81 -16.02 -1.17
C SER A 177 2.19 -15.37 -1.31
N LEU A 178 2.34 -14.16 -0.78
CA LEU A 178 3.59 -13.40 -0.73
C LEU A 178 4.26 -13.41 0.65
N GLY A 179 3.81 -14.27 1.58
CA GLY A 179 4.37 -14.37 2.91
C GLY A 179 3.93 -13.26 3.88
N ILE A 180 2.87 -12.53 3.55
CA ILE A 180 2.30 -11.47 4.39
C ILE A 180 1.24 -12.09 5.30
N ALA A 181 1.43 -11.97 6.62
CA ALA A 181 0.51 -12.51 7.63
C ALA A 181 -0.41 -11.45 8.25
N ALA A 182 -0.13 -10.17 8.04
CA ALA A 182 -0.98 -9.07 8.47
C ALA A 182 -0.88 -7.88 7.53
N VAL A 183 -1.96 -7.12 7.43
CA VAL A 183 -2.03 -5.88 6.65
C VAL A 183 -2.64 -4.75 7.49
N HIS A 184 -2.20 -3.53 7.27
CA HIS A 184 -2.83 -2.34 7.83
C HIS A 184 -3.67 -1.67 6.75
N GLU A 185 -4.98 -1.79 6.89
CA GLU A 185 -5.95 -1.15 5.99
C GLU A 185 -6.08 0.33 6.31
N CYS A 186 -5.84 1.17 5.34
CA CYS A 186 -6.03 2.62 5.44
C CYS A 186 -7.32 3.03 4.74
N GLY A 187 -8.45 2.89 5.46
CA GLY A 187 -9.77 3.32 5.02
C GLY A 187 -10.13 4.72 5.52
N GLY A 188 -11.29 5.20 5.12
CA GLY A 188 -11.82 6.49 5.53
C GLY A 188 -12.94 6.96 4.61
N PRO A 189 -13.70 8.02 4.99
CA PRO A 189 -14.85 8.50 4.20
C PRO A 189 -14.53 8.90 2.76
N GLU A 190 -13.26 9.27 2.49
CA GLU A 190 -12.80 9.62 1.14
C GLU A 190 -12.25 8.43 0.34
N ILE A 191 -12.12 7.26 0.97
CA ILE A 191 -11.49 6.06 0.39
C ILE A 191 -12.50 4.92 0.25
N SER A 192 -13.23 4.59 1.34
CA SER A 192 -14.18 3.50 1.40
C SER A 192 -15.38 3.86 2.27
N ASP A 193 -16.51 3.16 2.07
CA ASP A 193 -17.62 3.27 3.01
C ASP A 193 -17.41 2.37 4.25
N GLU A 194 -18.15 2.65 5.31
CA GLU A 194 -18.06 1.91 6.58
C GLU A 194 -18.41 0.43 6.44
N GLU A 195 -19.33 0.08 5.52
CA GLU A 195 -19.70 -1.32 5.27
C GLU A 195 -18.55 -2.08 4.62
N ASP A 196 -17.84 -1.46 3.69
CA ASP A 196 -16.65 -2.03 3.05
C ASP A 196 -15.54 -2.25 4.09
N PHE A 197 -15.23 -1.22 4.88
CA PHE A 197 -14.21 -1.26 5.92
C PHE A 197 -14.50 -2.33 6.99
N THR A 198 -15.71 -2.34 7.55
CA THR A 198 -16.10 -3.31 8.58
C THR A 198 -16.23 -4.72 8.01
N GLY A 199 -16.64 -4.86 6.75
CA GLY A 199 -16.67 -6.12 6.02
C GLY A 199 -15.29 -6.76 5.91
N LEU A 200 -14.29 -5.96 5.57
CA LEU A 200 -12.88 -6.39 5.52
C LEU A 200 -12.38 -6.82 6.90
N LEU A 201 -12.61 -6.03 7.96
CA LEU A 201 -12.25 -6.41 9.32
C LEU A 201 -12.94 -7.72 9.76
N GLY A 202 -14.17 -7.96 9.27
CA GLY A 202 -14.94 -9.16 9.57
C GLY A 202 -14.36 -10.48 9.06
N ILE A 203 -13.48 -10.44 8.05
CA ILE A 203 -12.80 -11.63 7.49
C ILE A 203 -11.35 -11.78 8.01
N SER A 204 -10.84 -10.82 8.79
CA SER A 204 -9.49 -10.79 9.34
C SER A 204 -9.14 -12.09 10.06
N GLY A 205 -7.98 -12.69 9.74
CA GLY A 205 -7.45 -13.89 10.39
C GLY A 205 -8.23 -15.19 10.13
N ARG A 206 -9.25 -15.19 9.27
CA ARG A 206 -10.06 -16.38 8.97
C ARG A 206 -9.54 -17.11 7.72
N GLY A 207 -8.38 -17.72 7.84
CA GLY A 207 -7.67 -18.38 6.73
C GLY A 207 -7.04 -17.39 5.75
N VAL A 208 -6.92 -16.14 6.14
CA VAL A 208 -6.28 -15.04 5.43
C VAL A 208 -5.48 -14.20 6.45
N PRO A 209 -4.62 -13.26 6.02
CA PRO A 209 -3.91 -12.35 6.93
C PRO A 209 -4.83 -11.63 7.91
N GLU A 210 -4.28 -11.26 9.07
CA GLU A 210 -4.95 -10.32 9.98
C GLU A 210 -5.01 -8.92 9.38
N VAL A 211 -6.10 -8.22 9.64
CA VAL A 211 -6.32 -6.84 9.18
C VAL A 211 -6.42 -5.92 10.38
N TYR A 212 -5.57 -4.90 10.39
CA TYR A 212 -5.60 -3.81 11.38
C TYR A 212 -6.06 -2.55 10.67
N GLY A 213 -7.30 -2.14 10.92
CA GLY A 213 -7.92 -1.02 10.23
C GLY A 213 -7.59 0.33 10.84
N TYR A 214 -7.37 1.32 9.99
CA TYR A 214 -7.28 2.75 10.32
C TYR A 214 -8.41 3.47 9.60
N TRP A 215 -9.17 4.31 10.34
CA TRP A 215 -10.27 5.09 9.77
C TRP A 215 -9.89 6.56 9.70
N GLY A 216 -9.63 7.06 8.48
CA GLY A 216 -9.09 8.40 8.20
C GLY A 216 -10.15 9.50 8.24
N GLU A 217 -10.70 9.80 9.43
CA GLU A 217 -11.68 10.85 9.65
C GLU A 217 -11.19 11.82 10.73
N LEU A 218 -11.20 13.13 10.41
CA LEU A 218 -10.75 14.16 11.34
C LEU A 218 -11.71 14.26 12.55
N LEU A 219 -11.15 14.17 13.78
CA LEU A 219 -11.93 14.09 15.03
C LEU A 219 -12.84 12.85 15.10
N GLY A 220 -12.50 11.81 14.36
CA GLY A 220 -13.28 10.59 14.25
C GLY A 220 -12.82 9.45 15.19
N ALA A 221 -12.13 9.73 16.29
CA ALA A 221 -11.57 8.70 17.17
C ALA A 221 -12.62 7.78 17.80
N GLU A 222 -13.77 8.32 18.19
CA GLU A 222 -14.90 7.52 18.67
C GLU A 222 -15.45 6.63 17.57
N ARG A 223 -15.64 7.19 16.37
CA ARG A 223 -16.15 6.45 15.22
C ARG A 223 -15.19 5.34 14.78
N ALA A 224 -13.91 5.62 14.69
CA ALA A 224 -12.88 4.61 14.40
C ALA A 224 -12.98 3.41 15.38
N ARG A 225 -13.14 3.69 16.68
CA ARG A 225 -13.28 2.64 17.69
C ARG A 225 -14.59 1.85 17.52
N GLU A 226 -15.71 2.49 17.20
CA GLU A 226 -16.99 1.83 16.92
C GLU A 226 -16.90 0.89 15.72
N LEU A 227 -16.16 1.28 14.67
CA LEU A 227 -15.93 0.48 13.48
C LEU A 227 -14.91 -0.65 13.71
N GLY A 228 -14.26 -0.72 14.89
CA GLY A 228 -13.25 -1.73 15.22
C GLY A 228 -11.85 -1.40 14.70
N ALA A 229 -11.61 -0.15 14.28
CA ALA A 229 -10.29 0.31 13.87
C ALA A 229 -9.33 0.42 15.09
N VAL A 230 -8.03 0.20 14.84
CA VAL A 230 -6.97 0.40 15.84
C VAL A 230 -6.53 1.85 15.92
N GLY A 231 -6.86 2.66 14.92
CA GLY A 231 -6.52 4.08 14.86
C GLY A 231 -7.51 4.91 14.06
N ALA A 232 -7.60 6.20 14.42
CA ALA A 232 -8.19 7.24 13.58
C ALA A 232 -7.06 7.86 12.78
N GLY A 233 -6.95 7.52 11.49
CA GLY A 233 -5.78 7.90 10.69
C GLY A 233 -5.58 6.97 9.49
N GLY A 234 -4.34 6.65 9.19
CA GLY A 234 -3.97 6.14 7.90
C GLY A 234 -4.00 7.29 6.90
N ASP A 235 -4.78 7.17 5.83
CA ASP A 235 -4.95 8.24 4.85
C ASP A 235 -5.95 9.34 5.28
N LEU A 236 -5.75 9.87 6.49
CA LEU A 236 -6.26 11.18 6.86
C LEU A 236 -5.32 12.24 6.26
N PHE A 237 -5.72 12.83 5.14
CA PHE A 237 -4.86 13.63 4.29
C PHE A 237 -4.46 14.96 4.95
N ALA A 238 -3.16 15.14 5.24
CA ALA A 238 -2.60 16.47 5.53
C ALA A 238 -2.18 17.19 4.25
N ASP A 239 -1.84 16.45 3.19
CA ASP A 239 -1.58 16.94 1.84
C ASP A 239 -1.88 15.86 0.79
N GLY A 240 -1.50 16.10 -0.47
CA GLY A 240 -1.61 15.13 -1.55
C GLY A 240 -0.26 14.49 -1.88
N ALA A 241 0.00 14.17 -3.17
CA ALA A 241 1.14 13.41 -3.64
C ALA A 241 2.11 14.22 -4.53
N LEU A 242 3.39 13.79 -4.59
CA LEU A 242 4.40 14.39 -5.47
C LEU A 242 4.06 14.22 -6.95
N GLY A 243 3.50 13.07 -7.32
CA GLY A 243 3.13 12.78 -8.71
C GLY A 243 2.17 13.80 -9.30
N SER A 244 1.15 14.17 -8.55
CA SER A 244 0.13 15.17 -8.93
C SER A 244 0.52 16.62 -8.62
N ARG A 245 1.65 16.87 -7.95
CA ARG A 245 2.10 18.16 -7.44
C ARG A 245 1.14 18.75 -6.38
N THR A 246 0.46 17.91 -5.66
CA THR A 246 -0.48 18.28 -4.59
C THR A 246 0.11 18.09 -3.19
N ALA A 247 1.24 17.38 -3.05
CA ALA A 247 1.98 17.35 -1.80
C ALA A 247 2.45 18.76 -1.42
N HIS A 248 2.23 19.16 -0.15
CA HIS A 248 2.53 20.52 0.32
C HIS A 248 4.00 20.64 0.69
N VAL A 249 4.75 21.32 -0.19
CA VAL A 249 6.20 21.46 -0.10
C VAL A 249 6.60 22.89 0.24
N SER A 250 7.71 23.05 0.99
CA SER A 250 8.23 24.37 1.37
C SER A 250 8.91 25.12 0.23
N ALA A 251 9.38 24.42 -0.79
CA ALA A 251 9.99 25.00 -1.99
C ALA A 251 9.23 24.53 -3.22
N ALA A 252 8.90 25.44 -4.14
CA ALA A 252 8.07 25.20 -5.31
C ALA A 252 8.53 24.00 -6.15
N TYR A 253 7.57 23.36 -6.82
CA TYR A 253 7.82 22.36 -7.84
C TYR A 253 8.55 22.97 -9.05
N LEU A 254 9.51 22.23 -9.61
CA LEU A 254 10.30 22.74 -10.74
C LEU A 254 9.54 22.70 -12.07
N ASP A 255 8.63 21.78 -12.22
CA ASP A 255 7.85 21.51 -13.43
C ASP A 255 6.36 21.86 -13.25
N GLY A 256 6.02 22.64 -12.23
CA GLY A 256 4.70 23.17 -11.96
C GLY A 256 4.53 24.63 -12.43
N GLU A 257 3.37 25.21 -12.15
CA GLU A 257 3.16 26.65 -12.27
C GLU A 257 4.14 27.42 -11.36
N PRO A 258 4.59 28.60 -11.75
CA PRO A 258 5.52 29.39 -10.96
C PRO A 258 5.05 29.60 -9.52
N GLY A 259 5.84 29.13 -8.55
CA GLY A 259 5.51 29.23 -7.13
C GLY A 259 4.55 28.16 -6.59
N ALA A 260 4.15 27.18 -7.41
CA ALA A 260 3.28 26.08 -6.97
C ALA A 260 3.98 25.22 -5.91
N CYS A 261 3.39 25.11 -4.73
CA CYS A 261 3.90 24.36 -3.57
C CYS A 261 2.95 23.24 -3.12
N GLY A 262 1.96 22.87 -3.93
CA GLY A 262 0.90 21.97 -3.49
C GLY A 262 -0.05 22.60 -2.49
N HIS A 263 -0.74 21.79 -1.69
CA HIS A 263 -1.75 22.29 -0.77
C HIS A 263 -1.79 21.47 0.52
N GLY A 264 -1.88 22.19 1.67
CA GLY A 264 -2.14 21.57 2.97
C GLY A 264 -3.65 21.55 3.26
N TYR A 265 -4.16 20.39 3.66
CA TYR A 265 -5.61 20.20 3.90
C TYR A 265 -6.00 20.39 5.37
N VAL A 266 -5.05 20.37 6.29
CA VAL A 266 -5.30 20.53 7.73
C VAL A 266 -4.39 21.61 8.32
N SER A 267 -4.89 22.29 9.36
CA SER A 267 -4.08 23.21 10.17
C SER A 267 -3.42 22.48 11.36
N ALA A 268 -2.41 23.11 11.96
CA ALA A 268 -1.77 22.57 13.17
C ALA A 268 -2.74 22.45 14.36
N GLU A 269 -3.72 23.34 14.46
CA GLU A 269 -4.77 23.27 15.46
C GLU A 269 -5.69 22.07 15.24
N GLN A 270 -6.09 21.79 14.01
CA GLN A 270 -6.89 20.61 13.66
C GLN A 270 -6.13 19.31 13.96
N VAL A 271 -4.85 19.25 13.62
CA VAL A 271 -3.97 18.10 13.96
C VAL A 271 -3.88 17.93 15.47
N ARG A 272 -3.62 19.02 16.23
CA ARG A 272 -3.58 18.99 17.70
C ARG A 272 -4.86 18.40 18.28
N ASP A 273 -6.01 18.92 17.84
CA ASP A 273 -7.31 18.55 18.40
C ASP A 273 -7.64 17.09 18.05
N HIS A 274 -7.30 16.63 16.85
CA HIS A 274 -7.43 15.23 16.45
C HIS A 274 -6.52 14.29 17.27
N VAL A 275 -5.26 14.67 17.49
CA VAL A 275 -4.34 13.86 18.33
C VAL A 275 -4.85 13.78 19.78
N LEU A 276 -5.38 14.87 20.32
CA LEU A 276 -6.00 14.89 21.65
C LEU A 276 -7.25 14.01 21.72
N ASP A 277 -8.08 14.02 20.69
CA ASP A 277 -9.25 13.15 20.53
C ASP A 277 -8.82 11.66 20.52
N CYS A 278 -7.81 11.31 19.73
CA CYS A 278 -7.25 9.95 19.70
C CYS A 278 -6.72 9.50 21.08
N VAL A 279 -5.99 10.39 21.76
CA VAL A 279 -5.47 10.11 23.11
C VAL A 279 -6.61 9.92 24.12
N ALA A 280 -7.68 10.70 24.02
CA ALA A 280 -8.85 10.58 24.90
C ALA A 280 -9.60 9.27 24.71
N HIS A 281 -9.69 8.77 23.47
CA HIS A 281 -10.39 7.52 23.14
C HIS A 281 -9.49 6.28 23.15
N GLY A 282 -8.17 6.44 23.38
CA GLY A 282 -7.22 5.33 23.47
C GLY A 282 -6.95 4.63 22.13
N VAL A 283 -7.05 5.36 21.02
CA VAL A 283 -6.73 4.89 19.67
C VAL A 283 -5.49 5.61 19.13
N GLN A 284 -4.82 5.04 18.14
CA GLN A 284 -3.74 5.74 17.43
C GLN A 284 -4.30 6.89 16.59
N GLY A 285 -3.60 8.01 16.53
CA GLY A 285 -3.81 9.02 15.50
C GLY A 285 -2.84 8.79 14.35
N GLY A 286 -3.24 9.15 13.14
CA GLY A 286 -2.39 9.04 11.96
C GLY A 286 -2.72 10.10 10.93
N PHE A 287 -1.74 10.40 10.07
CA PHE A 287 -1.91 11.35 8.97
C PHE A 287 -1.12 10.91 7.76
N HIS A 288 -1.73 10.97 6.59
CA HIS A 288 -1.00 11.01 5.33
C HIS A 288 -0.26 12.35 5.23
N ALA A 289 1.05 12.33 5.12
CA ALA A 289 1.85 13.54 4.91
C ALA A 289 3.14 13.24 4.13
N ILE A 290 3.25 13.82 2.94
CA ILE A 290 4.34 13.61 1.98
C ILE A 290 5.28 14.80 1.91
N GLY A 291 4.73 16.00 1.75
CA GLY A 291 5.51 17.23 1.64
C GLY A 291 6.08 17.70 2.98
N ASP A 292 7.25 18.28 2.95
CA ASP A 292 7.94 18.78 4.14
C ASP A 292 7.16 19.88 4.88
N ALA A 293 6.36 20.66 4.18
CA ALA A 293 5.49 21.67 4.79
C ALA A 293 4.29 21.02 5.51
N ALA A 294 3.66 19.99 4.91
CA ALA A 294 2.58 19.26 5.56
C ALA A 294 3.07 18.50 6.80
N ILE A 295 4.20 17.80 6.69
CA ILE A 295 4.84 17.11 7.83
C ILE A 295 5.16 18.12 8.94
N GLY A 296 5.65 19.31 8.57
CA GLY A 296 5.88 20.41 9.53
C GLY A 296 4.62 20.84 10.25
N THR A 297 3.49 20.94 9.55
CA THR A 297 2.17 21.24 10.13
C THR A 297 1.70 20.15 11.08
N VAL A 298 1.86 18.87 10.68
CA VAL A 298 1.53 17.71 11.54
C VAL A 298 2.35 17.77 12.83
N LEU A 299 3.66 17.96 12.74
CA LEU A 299 4.54 18.05 13.92
C LEU A 299 4.21 19.25 14.82
N ALA A 300 3.81 20.38 14.25
CA ALA A 300 3.34 21.53 15.05
C ALA A 300 2.06 21.19 15.83
N GLY A 301 1.14 20.42 15.25
CA GLY A 301 -0.03 19.90 15.96
C GLY A 301 0.36 18.94 17.08
N PHE A 302 1.30 18.02 16.87
CA PHE A 302 1.83 17.14 17.92
C PHE A 302 2.48 17.92 19.06
N ALA A 303 3.25 18.98 18.75
CA ALA A 303 3.82 19.85 19.77
C ALA A 303 2.73 20.50 20.63
N GLY A 304 1.68 21.06 20.00
CA GLY A 304 0.54 21.63 20.72
C GLY A 304 -0.24 20.59 21.55
N ALA A 305 -0.34 19.34 21.10
CA ALA A 305 -0.92 18.25 21.87
C ALA A 305 -0.02 17.86 23.05
N ALA A 306 1.30 17.84 22.86
CA ALA A 306 2.27 17.54 23.92
C ALA A 306 2.20 18.54 25.08
N GLU A 307 1.94 19.83 24.80
CA GLU A 307 1.71 20.85 25.83
C GLU A 307 0.49 20.55 26.72
N ARG A 308 -0.48 19.77 26.22
CA ARG A 308 -1.72 19.43 26.93
C ARG A 308 -1.64 18.12 27.70
N VAL A 309 -1.05 17.09 27.07
CA VAL A 309 -1.07 15.72 27.64
C VAL A 309 0.30 15.17 27.98
N GLY A 310 1.36 15.89 27.65
CA GLY A 310 2.75 15.47 27.86
C GLY A 310 3.29 14.55 26.76
N VAL A 311 4.58 14.66 26.48
CA VAL A 311 5.28 13.90 25.42
C VAL A 311 5.19 12.39 25.64
N GLU A 312 5.33 11.92 26.87
CA GLU A 312 5.31 10.48 27.18
C GLU A 312 3.96 9.82 26.86
N ARG A 313 2.86 10.56 26.99
CA ARG A 313 1.54 10.06 26.61
C ARG A 313 1.37 9.94 25.10
N LEU A 314 1.95 10.89 24.33
CA LEU A 314 1.98 10.79 22.87
C LEU A 314 2.84 9.60 22.42
N ARG A 315 4.04 9.44 22.99
CA ARG A 315 4.91 8.29 22.70
C ARG A 315 4.24 6.95 22.96
N ALA A 316 3.50 6.85 24.06
CA ALA A 316 2.76 5.64 24.41
C ALA A 316 1.68 5.31 23.37
N GLY A 317 1.10 6.31 22.70
CA GLY A 317 0.11 6.14 21.64
C GLY A 317 0.67 5.57 20.35
N ARG A 318 2.00 5.67 20.11
CA ARG A 318 2.64 5.24 18.85
C ARG A 318 1.91 5.77 17.62
N HIS A 319 1.49 7.03 17.69
CA HIS A 319 0.86 7.71 16.54
C HIS A 319 1.72 7.58 15.30
N ARG A 320 1.13 7.67 14.10
CA ARG A 320 1.84 7.38 12.87
C ARG A 320 1.71 8.48 11.82
N VAL A 321 2.66 8.53 10.93
CA VAL A 321 2.60 9.33 9.70
C VAL A 321 2.91 8.40 8.54
N GLU A 322 1.99 8.43 7.56
CA GLU A 322 2.11 7.67 6.32
C GLU A 322 3.02 8.42 5.36
N HIS A 323 3.79 7.67 4.61
CA HIS A 323 4.74 8.09 3.58
C HIS A 323 5.96 8.82 4.12
N ALA A 324 5.80 9.97 4.79
CA ALA A 324 6.92 10.75 5.38
C ALA A 324 8.10 10.92 4.39
N GLU A 325 7.79 11.31 3.12
CA GLU A 325 8.77 11.25 2.04
C GLU A 325 9.81 12.38 2.08
N LEU A 326 9.39 13.62 2.34
CA LEU A 326 10.30 14.78 2.34
C LEU A 326 10.65 15.21 3.76
N MET A 327 11.70 14.59 4.31
CA MET A 327 12.09 14.75 5.71
C MET A 327 13.41 15.48 5.87
N SER A 328 13.39 16.66 6.45
CA SER A 328 14.60 17.33 6.94
C SER A 328 15.05 16.72 8.28
N ARG A 329 16.30 16.97 8.68
CA ARG A 329 16.83 16.56 10.00
C ARG A 329 15.94 17.07 11.16
N ARG A 330 15.38 18.27 11.03
CA ARG A 330 14.48 18.86 12.02
C ARG A 330 13.17 18.06 12.12
N LEU A 331 12.60 17.68 11.01
CA LEU A 331 11.36 16.89 10.97
C LEU A 331 11.60 15.49 11.55
N ILE A 332 12.73 14.85 11.19
CA ILE A 332 13.12 13.55 11.77
C ILE A 332 13.27 13.64 13.29
N ALA A 333 13.86 14.73 13.81
CA ALA A 333 13.96 14.93 15.26
C ALA A 333 12.59 15.00 15.95
N GLY A 334 11.57 15.60 15.31
CA GLY A 334 10.20 15.60 15.82
C GLY A 334 9.59 14.20 15.90
N PHE A 335 9.86 13.32 14.93
CA PHE A 335 9.42 11.91 15.01
C PHE A 335 10.04 11.20 16.21
N VAL A 336 11.32 11.41 16.48
CA VAL A 336 11.99 10.88 17.67
C VAL A 336 11.40 11.46 18.95
N GLU A 337 11.16 12.78 18.97
CA GLU A 337 10.62 13.48 20.15
C GLU A 337 9.25 12.94 20.56
N PHE A 338 8.33 12.83 19.59
CA PHE A 338 6.95 12.41 19.89
C PHE A 338 6.73 10.90 19.76
N GLY A 339 7.75 10.11 19.41
CA GLY A 339 7.64 8.67 19.25
C GLY A 339 6.74 8.23 18.08
N ILE A 340 6.72 9.04 17.02
CA ILE A 340 5.90 8.79 15.82
C ILE A 340 6.47 7.62 15.03
N VAL A 341 5.61 6.72 14.61
CA VAL A 341 5.92 5.63 13.67
C VAL A 341 5.88 6.21 12.24
N ALA A 342 6.94 6.02 11.49
CA ALA A 342 6.93 6.31 10.06
C ALA A 342 6.52 5.05 9.28
N SER A 343 5.36 5.11 8.63
CA SER A 343 4.87 4.07 7.74
C SER A 343 5.26 4.43 6.32
N MET A 344 6.24 3.72 5.76
CA MET A 344 6.92 4.14 4.53
C MET A 344 6.86 3.06 3.45
N GLN A 345 6.99 3.50 2.19
CA GLN A 345 6.94 2.66 1.00
C GLN A 345 8.29 2.67 0.28
N PRO A 346 9.16 1.68 0.54
CA PRO A 346 10.47 1.64 -0.14
C PRO A 346 10.37 1.55 -1.66
N ALA A 347 9.26 1.02 -2.18
CA ALA A 347 8.98 0.96 -3.61
C ALA A 347 8.91 2.35 -4.26
N PHE A 348 8.53 3.41 -3.52
CA PHE A 348 8.43 4.78 -4.05
C PHE A 348 9.79 5.30 -4.48
N ASP A 349 10.84 5.15 -3.65
CA ASP A 349 12.19 5.50 -4.08
C ASP A 349 12.63 4.68 -5.29
N ARG A 350 12.38 3.36 -5.29
CA ARG A 350 12.74 2.48 -6.40
C ARG A 350 12.09 2.90 -7.72
N LEU A 351 10.83 3.30 -7.70
CA LEU A 351 10.05 3.61 -8.90
C LEU A 351 10.22 5.05 -9.37
N TRP A 352 10.29 5.99 -8.44
CA TRP A 352 10.18 7.41 -8.74
C TRP A 352 11.38 8.26 -8.27
N GLY A 353 12.20 7.75 -7.36
CA GLY A 353 13.41 8.41 -6.86
C GLY A 353 14.59 8.30 -7.82
N GLY A 354 15.61 9.10 -7.57
CA GLY A 354 16.87 9.06 -8.33
C GLY A 354 16.87 9.89 -9.61
N ALA A 355 18.02 9.87 -10.30
CA ALA A 355 18.25 10.65 -11.51
C ALA A 355 17.39 10.18 -12.69
N GLY A 356 16.87 11.11 -13.48
CA GLY A 356 16.06 10.88 -14.66
C GLY A 356 14.63 10.41 -14.36
N ARG A 357 14.18 10.46 -13.09
CA ARG A 357 12.88 9.94 -12.68
C ARG A 357 11.94 11.05 -12.25
N MET A 358 10.70 10.66 -11.91
CA MET A 358 9.61 11.59 -11.64
C MET A 358 9.94 12.57 -10.50
N TYR A 359 10.57 12.11 -9.40
CA TYR A 359 10.91 13.01 -8.28
C TYR A 359 11.96 14.05 -8.69
N GLU A 360 12.94 13.72 -9.55
CA GLU A 360 13.86 14.72 -10.08
C GLU A 360 13.12 15.79 -10.90
N ALA A 361 12.20 15.37 -11.77
CA ALA A 361 11.40 16.30 -12.57
C ALA A 361 10.59 17.28 -11.68
N ARG A 362 10.02 16.77 -10.57
CA ARG A 362 9.22 17.55 -9.63
C ARG A 362 10.03 18.46 -8.72
N LEU A 363 11.13 17.95 -8.19
CA LEU A 363 11.84 18.52 -7.05
C LEU A 363 13.27 18.97 -7.37
N GLY A 364 13.85 18.48 -8.47
CA GLY A 364 15.27 18.54 -8.76
C GLY A 364 16.06 17.40 -8.09
N LEU A 365 17.24 17.11 -8.64
CA LEU A 365 18.04 15.96 -8.27
C LEU A 365 18.38 15.91 -6.77
N SER A 366 18.77 17.03 -6.17
CA SER A 366 19.15 17.07 -4.75
C SER A 366 17.99 16.65 -3.84
N ARG A 367 16.83 17.26 -4.00
CA ARG A 367 15.64 16.95 -3.18
C ARG A 367 15.12 15.53 -3.48
N SER A 368 15.20 15.09 -4.74
CA SER A 368 14.87 13.71 -5.13
C SER A 368 15.74 12.68 -4.40
N LEU A 369 17.05 12.91 -4.32
CA LEU A 369 17.96 12.01 -3.61
C LEU A 369 17.83 12.08 -2.07
N GLU A 370 17.26 13.15 -1.55
CA GLU A 370 16.99 13.34 -0.12
C GLU A 370 15.61 12.80 0.29
N SER A 371 14.73 12.43 -0.67
CA SER A 371 13.42 11.87 -0.38
C SER A 371 13.52 10.46 0.21
N ASN A 372 12.46 10.02 0.88
CA ASN A 372 12.36 8.71 1.51
C ASN A 372 13.57 8.35 2.40
N PRO A 373 13.98 9.19 3.38
CA PRO A 373 15.24 9.06 4.08
C PRO A 373 15.22 7.97 5.16
N MET A 374 14.87 6.74 4.77
CA MET A 374 14.71 5.59 5.65
C MET A 374 15.97 5.27 6.46
N GLY A 375 17.15 5.37 5.83
CA GLY A 375 18.43 5.13 6.51
C GLY A 375 18.71 6.16 7.59
N ALA A 376 18.47 7.45 7.33
CA ALA A 376 18.66 8.53 8.30
C ALA A 376 17.68 8.38 9.47
N MET A 377 16.39 8.09 9.20
CA MET A 377 15.38 7.88 10.22
C MET A 377 15.70 6.66 11.09
N HIS A 378 16.07 5.54 10.48
CA HIS A 378 16.49 4.33 11.21
C HIS A 378 17.70 4.59 12.11
N SER A 379 18.70 5.32 11.62
CA SER A 379 19.96 5.56 12.35
C SER A 379 19.78 6.36 13.65
N VAL A 380 18.74 7.18 13.75
CA VAL A 380 18.40 7.96 14.94
C VAL A 380 17.28 7.34 15.78
N GLY A 381 16.79 6.14 15.41
CA GLY A 381 15.84 5.38 16.20
C GLY A 381 14.36 5.69 15.95
N VAL A 382 14.01 6.33 14.83
CA VAL A 382 12.60 6.42 14.41
C VAL A 382 12.06 5.01 14.17
N ALA A 383 10.90 4.72 14.72
CA ALA A 383 10.20 3.47 14.48
C ALA A 383 9.71 3.42 13.03
N LEU A 384 10.18 2.44 12.25
CA LEU A 384 9.78 2.26 10.86
C LEU A 384 8.83 1.06 10.73
N ALA A 385 7.79 1.22 9.93
CA ALA A 385 6.93 0.15 9.45
C ALA A 385 6.83 0.28 7.93
N PHE A 386 7.12 -0.80 7.19
CA PHE A 386 7.07 -0.77 5.73
C PHE A 386 5.79 -1.37 5.20
N GLY A 387 5.28 -0.78 4.13
CA GLY A 387 4.11 -1.22 3.38
C GLY A 387 4.24 -0.95 1.90
N SER A 388 3.26 -1.38 1.14
CA SER A 388 3.20 -1.24 -0.32
C SER A 388 2.44 -0.01 -0.77
N ASP A 389 1.44 0.42 0.00
CA ASP A 389 0.40 1.34 -0.46
C ASP A 389 -0.35 0.76 -1.69
N SER A 390 -0.54 -0.57 -1.69
CA SER A 390 -1.22 -1.23 -2.80
C SER A 390 -2.69 -0.77 -2.92
N PRO A 391 -3.16 -0.44 -4.15
CA PRO A 391 -2.59 -0.75 -5.46
C PRO A 391 -1.64 0.31 -6.06
N VAL A 392 -1.26 1.37 -5.34
CA VAL A 392 -0.32 2.41 -5.81
C VAL A 392 1.01 1.78 -6.21
N THR A 393 1.54 0.89 -5.37
CA THR A 393 2.58 -0.06 -5.80
C THR A 393 2.13 -1.49 -5.50
N PRO A 394 2.65 -2.50 -6.22
CA PRO A 394 2.28 -3.89 -5.97
C PRO A 394 2.66 -4.36 -4.55
N LEU A 395 1.91 -5.32 -4.02
CA LEU A 395 2.35 -6.13 -2.90
C LEU A 395 3.63 -6.89 -3.31
N ASP A 396 4.79 -6.47 -2.81
CA ASP A 396 6.09 -7.08 -3.11
C ASP A 396 7.03 -6.91 -1.90
N PRO A 397 6.87 -7.70 -0.84
CA PRO A 397 7.59 -7.47 0.40
C PRO A 397 9.11 -7.65 0.27
N TRP A 398 9.59 -8.65 -0.47
CA TRP A 398 11.04 -8.79 -0.71
C TRP A 398 11.58 -7.73 -1.65
N GLY A 399 10.80 -7.30 -2.64
CA GLY A 399 11.14 -6.15 -3.49
C GLY A 399 11.24 -4.85 -2.71
N SER A 400 10.36 -4.64 -1.72
CA SER A 400 10.43 -3.50 -0.78
C SER A 400 11.68 -3.54 0.09
N VAL A 401 12.02 -4.72 0.65
CA VAL A 401 13.27 -4.90 1.42
C VAL A 401 14.49 -4.62 0.54
N ARG A 402 14.51 -5.13 -0.69
CA ARG A 402 15.58 -4.84 -1.66
C ARG A 402 15.65 -3.37 -2.01
N ALA A 403 14.50 -2.70 -2.22
CA ALA A 403 14.44 -1.28 -2.53
C ALA A 403 15.07 -0.43 -1.41
N ALA A 404 14.72 -0.68 -0.15
CA ALA A 404 15.32 0.00 0.99
C ALA A 404 16.84 -0.25 1.11
N ALA A 405 17.30 -1.45 0.74
CA ALA A 405 18.74 -1.79 0.74
C ALA A 405 19.49 -1.21 -0.47
N ALA A 406 18.79 -0.90 -1.55
CA ALA A 406 19.34 -0.38 -2.80
C ALA A 406 18.92 1.07 -3.09
N HIS A 407 18.48 1.82 -2.08
CA HIS A 407 18.06 3.23 -2.22
C HIS A 407 18.98 4.02 -3.15
N HIS A 408 18.42 4.86 -4.02
CA HIS A 408 19.20 5.65 -5.00
C HIS A 408 20.26 6.52 -4.34
N ASN A 409 19.98 7.11 -3.16
CA ASN A 409 21.00 7.75 -2.34
C ASN A 409 21.67 6.72 -1.43
N PRO A 410 23.00 6.44 -1.61
CA PRO A 410 23.72 5.47 -0.79
C PRO A 410 23.66 5.73 0.72
N VAL A 411 23.52 7.00 1.14
CA VAL A 411 23.45 7.39 2.56
C VAL A 411 22.12 6.92 3.19
N GLN A 412 21.08 6.74 2.39
CA GLN A 412 19.77 6.30 2.85
C GLN A 412 19.58 4.78 2.80
N ARG A 413 20.56 4.04 2.30
CA ARG A 413 20.51 2.58 2.23
C ARG A 413 20.47 1.95 3.61
N MET A 414 19.55 1.03 3.78
CA MET A 414 19.44 0.20 4.98
C MET A 414 20.15 -1.14 4.78
N SER A 415 20.54 -1.81 5.85
CA SER A 415 20.90 -3.23 5.73
C SER A 415 19.64 -4.04 5.43
N VAL A 416 19.79 -5.16 4.68
CA VAL A 416 18.68 -6.10 4.41
C VAL A 416 17.99 -6.50 5.71
N ARG A 417 18.73 -6.75 6.79
CA ARG A 417 18.18 -7.09 8.12
C ARG A 417 17.34 -5.96 8.72
N ALA A 418 17.77 -4.72 8.63
CA ALA A 418 17.02 -3.58 9.16
C ALA A 418 15.74 -3.33 8.34
N ALA A 419 15.82 -3.40 7.00
CA ALA A 419 14.68 -3.27 6.11
C ALA A 419 13.67 -4.42 6.32
N PHE A 420 14.14 -5.65 6.43
CA PHE A 420 13.30 -6.81 6.76
C PHE A 420 12.62 -6.66 8.13
N ALA A 421 13.33 -6.18 9.15
CA ALA A 421 12.74 -5.92 10.46
C ALA A 421 11.66 -4.83 10.42
N ALA A 422 11.82 -3.79 9.60
CA ALA A 422 10.80 -2.76 9.39
C ALA A 422 9.55 -3.32 8.68
N HIS A 423 9.71 -4.29 7.78
CA HIS A 423 8.61 -4.93 7.05
C HIS A 423 8.01 -6.17 7.76
N THR A 424 8.51 -6.51 8.94
CA THR A 424 8.01 -7.62 9.78
C THR A 424 7.67 -7.09 11.16
N ARG A 425 8.63 -7.11 12.09
CA ARG A 425 8.46 -6.65 13.46
C ARG A 425 8.00 -5.18 13.55
N GLY A 426 8.44 -4.32 12.61
CA GLY A 426 8.05 -2.91 12.56
C GLY A 426 6.54 -2.73 12.43
N GLY A 427 5.90 -3.45 11.50
CA GLY A 427 4.45 -3.44 11.32
C GLY A 427 3.70 -3.92 12.58
N TRP A 428 4.10 -5.05 13.17
CA TRP A 428 3.50 -5.53 14.42
C TRP A 428 3.64 -4.53 15.58
N ARG A 429 4.82 -3.93 15.72
CA ARG A 429 5.06 -2.92 16.76
C ARG A 429 4.23 -1.66 16.55
N ALA A 430 3.97 -1.31 15.30
CA ALA A 430 3.10 -0.17 14.98
C ALA A 430 1.69 -0.33 15.56
N VAL A 431 1.18 -1.56 15.65
CA VAL A 431 -0.12 -1.89 16.26
C VAL A 431 -0.01 -2.44 17.69
N HIS A 432 1.05 -2.10 18.41
CA HIS A 432 1.30 -2.48 19.83
C HIS A 432 1.50 -3.98 20.09
N LEU A 433 1.81 -4.79 19.09
CA LEU A 433 2.08 -6.22 19.23
C LEU A 433 3.58 -6.51 19.25
N ASP A 434 4.24 -6.14 20.33
CA ASP A 434 5.72 -6.19 20.48
C ASP A 434 6.33 -7.59 20.49
N ASN A 435 5.53 -8.63 20.74
CA ASN A 435 5.96 -10.03 20.78
C ASN A 435 5.81 -10.75 19.44
N GLU A 436 5.28 -10.09 18.42
CA GLU A 436 5.11 -10.59 17.06
C GLU A 436 6.32 -10.25 16.16
N GLY A 437 6.38 -10.87 14.99
CA GLY A 437 7.40 -10.59 13.97
C GLY A 437 8.79 -11.09 14.36
N VAL A 438 8.89 -12.10 15.21
CA VAL A 438 10.14 -12.73 15.65
C VAL A 438 9.99 -14.24 15.74
N LEU A 439 11.06 -14.97 15.43
CA LEU A 439 11.16 -16.40 15.71
C LEU A 439 11.90 -16.58 17.05
N ALA A 440 11.14 -16.71 18.13
CA ALA A 440 11.66 -16.88 19.49
C ALA A 440 10.76 -17.83 20.29
N LEU A 441 11.33 -18.49 21.31
CA LEU A 441 10.55 -19.35 22.20
C LEU A 441 9.40 -18.54 22.85
N GLY A 442 8.20 -19.11 22.80
CA GLY A 442 6.99 -18.50 23.33
C GLY A 442 6.36 -17.41 22.47
N ALA A 443 7.03 -16.94 21.41
CA ALA A 443 6.43 -16.03 20.44
C ALA A 443 5.30 -16.73 19.66
N PRO A 444 4.29 -15.98 19.16
CA PRO A 444 3.32 -16.51 18.22
C PRO A 444 4.01 -17.15 17.01
N ALA A 445 3.49 -18.28 16.55
CA ALA A 445 4.05 -19.03 15.43
C ALA A 445 3.58 -18.43 14.10
N THR A 446 4.00 -17.18 13.83
CA THR A 446 3.69 -16.41 12.62
C THR A 446 4.95 -16.30 11.78
N PHE A 447 5.01 -17.08 10.67
CA PHE A 447 6.20 -17.19 9.84
C PHE A 447 5.84 -17.53 8.39
N ALA A 448 6.81 -17.34 7.50
CA ALA A 448 6.73 -17.77 6.12
C ALA A 448 7.89 -18.69 5.74
N VAL A 449 7.63 -19.59 4.80
CA VAL A 449 8.58 -20.56 4.25
C VAL A 449 8.92 -20.14 2.83
N TRP A 450 10.22 -20.15 2.49
CA TRP A 450 10.72 -19.60 1.24
C TRP A 450 11.66 -20.52 0.51
N ASP A 451 11.51 -20.61 -0.80
CA ASP A 451 12.59 -20.94 -1.69
C ASP A 451 13.43 -19.70 -1.94
N SER A 452 14.74 -19.80 -1.70
CA SER A 452 15.68 -18.70 -1.91
C SER A 452 16.70 -19.05 -2.99
N PRO A 453 16.37 -18.82 -4.28
CA PRO A 453 17.20 -19.28 -5.40
C PRO A 453 18.57 -18.60 -5.46
N ALA A 454 18.69 -17.38 -4.92
CA ALA A 454 19.97 -16.68 -4.81
C ALA A 454 20.78 -17.07 -3.56
N GLY A 455 20.27 -18.02 -2.75
CA GLY A 455 20.91 -18.47 -1.51
C GLY A 455 20.56 -17.64 -0.29
N VAL A 456 21.16 -18.02 0.84
CA VAL A 456 20.91 -17.42 2.16
C VAL A 456 22.22 -16.97 2.79
N GLU A 457 22.28 -15.73 3.26
CA GLU A 457 23.40 -15.19 4.00
C GLU A 457 22.94 -14.69 5.36
N ARG A 458 23.58 -15.14 6.44
CA ARG A 458 23.27 -14.73 7.83
C ARG A 458 21.78 -14.85 8.20
N GLY A 459 21.12 -15.91 7.66
CA GLY A 459 19.72 -16.23 7.96
C GLY A 459 18.70 -15.36 7.22
N LEU A 460 19.11 -14.64 6.18
CA LEU A 460 18.22 -13.89 5.27
C LEU A 460 18.61 -14.21 3.81
N PRO A 461 17.66 -14.04 2.86
CA PRO A 461 17.95 -14.23 1.44
C PRO A 461 19.01 -13.26 0.93
N VAL A 462 19.78 -13.69 -0.05
CA VAL A 462 20.61 -12.82 -0.87
C VAL A 462 19.68 -12.05 -1.81
N LEU A 463 19.63 -10.72 -1.71
CA LEU A 463 18.69 -9.88 -2.44
C LEU A 463 19.37 -8.93 -3.45
N GLN A 464 20.69 -8.89 -3.48
CA GLN A 464 21.46 -7.98 -4.32
C GLN A 464 22.55 -8.75 -5.06
N ALA A 465 22.83 -8.37 -6.30
CA ALA A 465 23.93 -8.88 -7.06
C ALA A 465 25.27 -8.65 -6.32
N GLU A 466 26.22 -9.57 -6.46
CA GLU A 466 27.58 -9.39 -5.94
C GLU A 466 28.25 -8.17 -6.59
N ASP A 467 28.07 -8.00 -7.89
CA ASP A 467 28.55 -6.86 -8.66
C ASP A 467 27.83 -5.57 -8.27
N PRO A 468 28.51 -4.55 -7.73
CA PRO A 468 27.90 -3.29 -7.35
C PRO A 468 27.23 -2.54 -8.52
N GLU A 469 27.69 -2.72 -9.76
CA GLU A 469 27.12 -2.07 -10.95
C GLU A 469 25.73 -2.62 -11.30
N LEU A 470 25.44 -3.87 -10.91
CA LEU A 470 24.13 -4.50 -11.12
C LEU A 470 23.13 -4.22 -10.00
N ARG A 471 23.59 -3.61 -8.89
CA ARG A 471 22.69 -3.26 -7.76
C ARG A 471 21.83 -2.05 -8.09
N GLY A 472 20.59 -2.11 -7.72
CA GLY A 472 19.62 -1.03 -7.94
C GLY A 472 18.31 -1.51 -8.53
N ALA A 473 17.58 -0.62 -9.23
CA ALA A 473 16.25 -0.93 -9.76
C ALA A 473 16.26 -2.06 -10.81
N GLY A 474 17.39 -2.29 -11.46
CA GLY A 474 17.57 -3.34 -12.49
C GLY A 474 18.33 -4.57 -11.97
N ASP A 475 18.48 -4.76 -10.66
CA ASP A 475 19.18 -5.88 -10.08
C ASP A 475 18.53 -7.22 -10.52
N PRO A 476 19.27 -8.10 -11.21
CA PRO A 476 18.74 -9.37 -11.75
C PRO A 476 18.63 -10.46 -10.68
N THR A 477 19.06 -10.23 -9.44
CA THR A 477 19.03 -11.24 -8.38
C THR A 477 17.59 -11.69 -8.16
N PRO A 478 17.28 -13.00 -8.30
CA PRO A 478 15.93 -13.50 -8.12
C PRO A 478 15.49 -13.34 -6.67
N LEU A 479 14.23 -12.90 -6.48
CA LEU A 479 13.63 -12.77 -5.16
C LEU A 479 13.19 -14.16 -4.64
N PRO A 480 13.10 -14.33 -3.30
CA PRO A 480 12.53 -15.53 -2.71
C PRO A 480 11.07 -15.75 -3.13
N VAL A 481 10.69 -17.01 -3.30
CA VAL A 481 9.34 -17.45 -3.60
C VAL A 481 8.72 -18.05 -2.34
N CYS A 482 7.51 -17.61 -1.99
CA CYS A 482 6.80 -18.10 -0.81
C CYS A 482 6.21 -19.49 -1.08
N ARG A 483 6.53 -20.46 -0.21
CA ARG A 483 5.95 -21.82 -0.23
C ARG A 483 4.79 -21.97 0.74
N ALA A 484 4.85 -21.28 1.86
CA ALA A 484 3.79 -21.32 2.85
C ALA A 484 3.82 -20.08 3.74
N THR A 485 2.65 -19.64 4.19
CA THR A 485 2.48 -18.60 5.21
C THR A 485 1.67 -19.15 6.35
N VAL A 486 2.20 -19.01 7.55
CA VAL A 486 1.60 -19.48 8.80
C VAL A 486 1.31 -18.29 9.70
N LEU A 487 0.07 -18.18 10.16
CA LEU A 487 -0.40 -17.17 11.10
C LEU A 487 -0.78 -17.85 12.41
N ARG A 488 -0.01 -17.62 13.47
CA ARG A 488 -0.25 -18.16 14.83
C ARG A 488 -0.46 -19.68 14.85
N GLY A 489 0.27 -20.39 13.97
CA GLY A 489 0.23 -21.84 13.87
C GLY A 489 -0.71 -22.38 12.81
N ASP A 490 -1.62 -21.56 12.28
CA ASP A 490 -2.54 -21.93 11.19
C ASP A 490 -1.92 -21.60 9.83
N VAL A 491 -1.96 -22.54 8.90
CA VAL A 491 -1.52 -22.34 7.52
C VAL A 491 -2.60 -21.51 6.80
N ILE A 492 -2.23 -20.30 6.36
CA ILE A 492 -3.13 -19.42 5.58
C ILE A 492 -2.78 -19.38 4.09
N TYR A 493 -1.63 -19.95 3.71
CA TYR A 493 -1.23 -20.19 2.33
C TYR A 493 -0.25 -21.36 2.28
N GLU A 494 -0.42 -22.24 1.28
CA GLU A 494 0.52 -23.29 0.95
C GLU A 494 0.54 -23.48 -0.57
N GLU A 495 1.74 -23.48 -1.18
CA GLU A 495 1.92 -23.63 -2.63
C GLU A 495 1.37 -24.97 -3.11
N GLY A 496 0.54 -24.95 -4.16
CA GLY A 496 -0.04 -26.18 -4.74
C GLY A 496 -1.30 -26.70 -4.04
N VAL A 497 -1.76 -26.04 -2.98
CA VAL A 497 -3.06 -26.30 -2.32
C VAL A 497 -3.99 -25.14 -2.67
N SER A 498 -4.88 -25.34 -3.66
CA SER A 498 -5.89 -24.35 -4.09
C SER A 498 -7.30 -24.84 -3.70
#